data_294a3c1d08f43c88b09dba0bbcc7b1ea
#
_entry.id   294a3c1d08f43c88b09dba0bbcc7b1ea
#
_cell.length_a   1.000
_cell.length_b   1.000
_cell.length_c   1.000
_cell.angle_alpha   90.00
_cell.angle_beta   90.00
_cell.angle_gamma   90.00
#
_symmetry.space_group_name_H-M   'P 1'
#
loop_
_entity.id
_entity.type
_entity.pdbx_description
1 polymer ?
#
loop_
_entity_poly.entity_id
_entity_poly.type
_entity_poly.pdbx_seq_one_letter_code
_entity_poly.pdbx_strand_id
1 'polypeptide(L)'
;MNVLIIASILAIFGGVVFVRPEEGPGALAMCVLTSLPTIIILARAPEQRSFLMRLFLIAVVVRIMLAVAIFVGHWEEFFGGDANTYDIFGQSLAASWHGDTYHTDRFYGFMNSGASAWGMLYLVGGVYEIIGRNMLAIQLINASIGAATAIVVYYVAQHLFSNTRVSKLAAVLVAFFPSLILWSSQALKDGLIILALGLSILATLRLMEKIKVGYVVMLIGALMALFSLRFYIFYMMCAAVAGSFFLGSKAFSAQGFMQRFVAVGAIGLAFTWFGVLQGASVQFERYANLKMVQTSREDLAAAGSGFMKDVDVQTTEGALTVIPIGLLYLMFAPFPWDFATLRQTITLPEMILWWMSFPLLVLGLWYSIKHRLRQVSPIIIFTTMLTLAYSLFQGNVGTAYRQRSQLLVFYFIFIAVGAIILKERAEDRRRQQQLAKQELAELQAARVVARRKAAIG
;
A
#
# COMPACT_ATOMS: atom_id res chain seq x y z
N MET A 1 18.43 -3.78 -20.55
CA MET A 1 17.52 -2.64 -20.26
C MET A 1 17.35 -1.88 -21.56
N ASN A 2 16.14 -1.44 -21.91
CA ASN A 2 15.93 -0.79 -23.21
C ASN A 2 16.56 0.61 -23.19
N VAL A 3 17.27 0.97 -24.26
CA VAL A 3 17.90 2.29 -24.44
C VAL A 3 16.91 3.43 -24.17
N LEU A 4 15.65 3.26 -24.60
CA LEU A 4 14.56 4.23 -24.36
C LEU A 4 14.31 4.51 -22.87
N ILE A 5 14.33 3.52 -21.99
CA ILE A 5 14.11 3.73 -20.54
C ILE A 5 15.28 4.53 -19.95
N ILE A 6 16.51 4.21 -20.35
CA ILE A 6 17.70 4.94 -19.88
C ILE A 6 17.65 6.38 -20.36
N ALA A 7 17.37 6.59 -21.66
CA ALA A 7 17.25 7.92 -22.23
C ALA A 7 16.14 8.75 -21.53
N SER A 8 14.99 8.14 -21.25
CA SER A 8 13.90 8.80 -20.52
C SER A 8 14.32 9.18 -19.10
N ILE A 9 15.02 8.29 -18.37
CA ILE A 9 15.51 8.60 -17.02
C ILE A 9 16.48 9.78 -17.06
N LEU A 10 17.46 9.76 -17.98
CA LEU A 10 18.44 10.83 -18.13
C LEU A 10 17.79 12.16 -18.51
N ALA A 11 16.81 12.14 -19.44
CA ALA A 11 16.07 13.32 -19.84
C ALA A 11 15.26 13.92 -18.67
N ILE A 12 14.60 13.06 -17.87
CA ILE A 12 13.83 13.52 -16.69
C ILE A 12 14.77 14.06 -15.62
N PHE A 13 15.89 13.39 -15.33
CA PHE A 13 16.88 13.87 -14.37
C PHE A 13 17.47 15.22 -14.80
N GLY A 14 17.84 15.36 -16.09
CA GLY A 14 18.29 16.64 -16.65
C GLY A 14 17.19 17.71 -16.56
N GLY A 15 15.94 17.36 -16.84
CA GLY A 15 14.80 18.26 -16.70
C GLY A 15 14.57 18.75 -15.26
N VAL A 16 14.68 17.86 -14.27
CA VAL A 16 14.56 18.22 -12.85
C VAL A 16 15.64 19.21 -12.43
N VAL A 17 16.90 18.96 -12.81
CA VAL A 17 18.02 19.87 -12.52
C VAL A 17 17.85 21.22 -13.24
N PHE A 18 17.36 21.19 -14.48
CA PHE A 18 17.13 22.42 -15.26
C PHE A 18 16.00 23.28 -14.66
N VAL A 19 14.89 22.65 -14.23
CA VAL A 19 13.73 23.36 -13.67
C VAL A 19 13.98 23.83 -12.24
N ARG A 20 14.76 23.07 -11.47
CA ARG A 20 15.09 23.36 -10.07
C ARG A 20 16.58 23.12 -9.80
N PRO A 21 17.45 24.05 -10.19
CA PRO A 21 18.90 23.87 -10.09
C PRO A 21 19.41 23.81 -8.64
N GLU A 22 18.70 24.41 -7.68
CA GLU A 22 19.10 24.40 -6.27
C GLU A 22 18.64 23.12 -5.57
N GLU A 23 17.38 22.73 -5.73
CA GLU A 23 16.80 21.58 -5.02
C GLU A 23 16.98 20.25 -5.79
N GLY A 24 16.97 20.30 -7.12
CA GLY A 24 16.95 19.14 -8.01
C GLY A 24 18.08 18.14 -7.80
N PRO A 25 19.36 18.59 -7.77
CA PRO A 25 20.49 17.67 -7.58
C PRO A 25 20.42 16.89 -6.27
N GLY A 26 20.15 17.57 -5.16
CA GLY A 26 19.98 16.94 -3.84
C GLY A 26 18.79 15.96 -3.80
N ALA A 27 17.66 16.36 -4.39
CA ALA A 27 16.47 15.51 -4.47
C ALA A 27 16.72 14.25 -5.30
N LEU A 28 17.39 14.35 -6.43
CA LEU A 28 17.74 13.19 -7.27
C LEU A 28 18.75 12.27 -6.59
N ALA A 29 19.75 12.82 -5.91
CA ALA A 29 20.71 12.04 -5.14
C ALA A 29 20.00 11.17 -4.06
N MET A 30 19.06 11.76 -3.34
CA MET A 30 18.24 11.04 -2.34
C MET A 30 17.33 9.99 -2.98
N CYS A 31 16.73 10.28 -4.15
CA CYS A 31 15.95 9.32 -4.91
C CYS A 31 16.79 8.10 -5.35
N VAL A 32 17.99 8.35 -5.87
CA VAL A 32 18.92 7.27 -6.26
C VAL A 32 19.30 6.44 -5.04
N LEU A 33 19.70 7.09 -3.94
CA LEU A 33 20.09 6.43 -2.70
C LEU A 33 18.97 5.50 -2.17
N THR A 34 17.75 5.99 -2.13
CA THR A 34 16.59 5.21 -1.64
C THR A 34 16.12 4.15 -2.63
N SER A 35 16.43 4.28 -3.92
CA SER A 35 16.16 3.26 -4.95
C SER A 35 17.19 2.11 -4.95
N LEU A 36 18.42 2.37 -4.49
CA LEU A 36 19.52 1.38 -4.53
C LEU A 36 19.18 0.04 -3.88
N PRO A 37 18.57 -0.03 -2.67
CA PRO A 37 18.23 -1.31 -2.05
C PRO A 37 17.32 -2.16 -2.95
N THR A 38 16.30 -1.53 -3.54
CA THR A 38 15.38 -2.23 -4.45
C THR A 38 16.10 -2.68 -5.72
N ILE A 39 16.92 -1.84 -6.31
CA ILE A 39 17.71 -2.19 -7.51
C ILE A 39 18.66 -3.36 -7.23
N ILE A 40 19.34 -3.36 -6.08
CA ILE A 40 20.26 -4.43 -5.68
C ILE A 40 19.49 -5.75 -5.50
N ILE A 41 18.34 -5.72 -4.83
CA ILE A 41 17.48 -6.90 -4.66
C ILE A 41 17.03 -7.44 -6.03
N LEU A 42 16.57 -6.56 -6.92
CA LEU A 42 16.12 -6.93 -8.25
C LEU A 42 17.27 -7.42 -9.14
N ALA A 43 18.47 -6.87 -9.00
CA ALA A 43 19.64 -7.32 -9.73
C ALA A 43 20.02 -8.77 -9.39
N ARG A 44 19.69 -9.23 -8.20
CA ARG A 44 19.93 -10.61 -7.70
C ARG A 44 18.69 -11.51 -7.84
N ALA A 45 17.55 -11.00 -8.33
CA ALA A 45 16.33 -11.78 -8.48
C ALA A 45 16.52 -12.92 -9.49
N PRO A 46 16.22 -14.19 -9.13
CA PRO A 46 16.41 -15.32 -10.02
C PRO A 46 15.41 -15.36 -11.17
N GLU A 47 14.19 -14.88 -10.91
CA GLU A 47 13.08 -14.92 -11.87
C GLU A 47 12.53 -13.52 -12.15
N GLN A 48 12.01 -13.34 -13.37
CA GLN A 48 11.32 -12.11 -13.80
C GLN A 48 12.10 -10.79 -13.61
N ARG A 49 13.43 -10.87 -13.44
CA ARG A 49 14.34 -9.73 -13.21
C ARG A 49 14.09 -8.58 -14.19
N SER A 50 14.02 -8.88 -15.47
CA SER A 50 13.83 -7.87 -16.52
C SER A 50 12.47 -7.16 -16.41
N PHE A 51 11.41 -7.89 -16.10
CA PHE A 51 10.08 -7.32 -15.90
C PHE A 51 10.05 -6.43 -14.65
N LEU A 52 10.51 -6.94 -13.51
CA LEU A 52 10.48 -6.22 -12.23
C LEU A 52 11.35 -4.96 -12.25
N MET A 53 12.53 -5.03 -12.87
CA MET A 53 13.40 -3.86 -13.02
C MET A 53 12.75 -2.78 -13.88
N ARG A 54 12.16 -3.15 -15.02
CA ARG A 54 11.43 -2.18 -15.87
C ARG A 54 10.23 -1.59 -15.14
N LEU A 55 9.44 -2.43 -14.47
CA LEU A 55 8.28 -1.99 -13.69
C LEU A 55 8.69 -0.96 -12.63
N PHE A 56 9.73 -1.26 -11.86
CA PHE A 56 10.25 -0.37 -10.81
C PHE A 56 10.70 0.96 -11.40
N LEU A 57 11.57 0.94 -12.42
CA LEU A 57 12.12 2.16 -13.01
C LEU A 57 11.04 3.04 -13.65
N ILE A 58 10.08 2.45 -14.39
CA ILE A 58 8.97 3.22 -14.96
C ILE A 58 8.08 3.79 -13.85
N ALA A 59 7.81 3.02 -12.80
CA ALA A 59 7.00 3.47 -11.67
C ALA A 59 7.67 4.63 -10.89
N VAL A 60 9.01 4.61 -10.74
CA VAL A 60 9.77 5.73 -10.15
C VAL A 60 9.66 6.97 -11.05
N VAL A 61 9.90 6.81 -12.34
CA VAL A 61 9.87 7.91 -13.32
C VAL A 61 8.51 8.61 -13.32
N VAL A 62 7.41 7.86 -13.39
CA VAL A 62 6.05 8.43 -13.37
C VAL A 62 5.81 9.23 -12.08
N ARG A 63 6.28 8.73 -10.95
CA ARG A 63 6.15 9.41 -9.65
C ARG A 63 7.02 10.66 -9.56
N ILE A 64 8.25 10.63 -10.08
CA ILE A 64 9.10 11.81 -10.16
C ILE A 64 8.42 12.91 -10.99
N MET A 65 7.87 12.56 -12.14
CA MET A 65 7.16 13.53 -12.99
C MET A 65 6.02 14.21 -12.25
N LEU A 66 5.20 13.42 -11.55
CA LEU A 66 4.09 13.97 -10.76
C LEU A 66 4.60 14.77 -9.54
N ALA A 67 5.63 14.29 -8.84
CA ALA A 67 6.23 15.00 -7.70
C ALA A 67 6.75 16.39 -8.11
N VAL A 68 7.49 16.46 -9.22
CA VAL A 68 8.00 17.72 -9.75
C VAL A 68 6.85 18.64 -10.20
N ALA A 69 5.82 18.09 -10.83
CA ALA A 69 4.65 18.88 -11.22
C ALA A 69 3.92 19.47 -10.01
N ILE A 70 3.73 18.69 -8.92
CA ILE A 70 3.14 19.16 -7.66
C ILE A 70 4.02 20.25 -7.05
N PHE A 71 5.34 20.03 -6.96
CA PHE A 71 6.30 20.95 -6.36
C PHE A 71 6.37 22.28 -7.10
N VAL A 72 6.47 22.24 -8.44
CA VAL A 72 6.56 23.44 -9.28
C VAL A 72 5.21 24.19 -9.31
N GLY A 73 4.11 23.45 -9.29
CA GLY A 73 2.75 24.02 -9.27
C GLY A 73 2.29 24.52 -7.91
N HIS A 74 3.06 24.26 -6.83
CA HIS A 74 2.66 24.56 -5.45
C HIS A 74 1.29 23.96 -5.08
N TRP A 75 1.07 22.68 -5.49
CA TRP A 75 -0.21 22.00 -5.33
C TRP A 75 -0.29 21.16 -4.04
N GLU A 76 0.67 21.29 -3.13
CA GLU A 76 0.73 20.54 -1.87
C GLU A 76 -0.53 20.78 -1.02
N GLU A 77 -0.97 22.04 -0.87
CA GLU A 77 -2.21 22.36 -0.17
C GLU A 77 -3.46 21.86 -0.88
N PHE A 78 -3.44 21.87 -2.21
CA PHE A 78 -4.57 21.38 -2.99
C PHE A 78 -4.83 19.88 -2.75
N PHE A 79 -3.78 19.07 -2.59
CA PHE A 79 -3.93 17.63 -2.33
C PHE A 79 -3.95 17.26 -0.85
N GLY A 80 -3.44 18.12 0.06
CA GLY A 80 -3.47 17.91 1.51
C GLY A 80 -2.31 18.61 2.22
N GLY A 81 -2.60 19.56 3.11
CA GLY A 81 -1.63 20.42 3.77
C GLY A 81 -0.63 19.75 4.73
N ASP A 82 -0.76 18.44 5.00
CA ASP A 82 0.17 17.70 5.87
C ASP A 82 1.63 17.79 5.40
N ALA A 83 1.87 17.90 4.08
CA ALA A 83 3.22 18.01 3.51
C ALA A 83 3.95 19.26 4.03
N ASN A 84 3.25 20.39 4.08
CA ASN A 84 3.79 21.65 4.60
C ASN A 84 4.08 21.54 6.11
N THR A 85 3.23 20.82 6.85
CA THR A 85 3.44 20.57 8.27
C THR A 85 4.74 19.77 8.51
N TYR A 86 4.95 18.69 7.74
CA TYR A 86 6.16 17.89 7.85
C TYR A 86 7.41 18.65 7.42
N ASP A 87 7.32 19.49 6.38
CA ASP A 87 8.42 20.36 5.95
C ASP A 87 8.83 21.34 7.04
N ILE A 88 7.86 22.09 7.61
CA ILE A 88 8.11 23.12 8.62
C ILE A 88 8.68 22.51 9.90
N PHE A 89 8.07 21.46 10.43
CA PHE A 89 8.50 20.87 11.70
C PHE A 89 9.71 19.95 11.54
N GLY A 90 9.92 19.35 10.35
CA GLY A 90 11.16 18.66 10.03
C GLY A 90 12.35 19.63 9.97
N GLN A 91 12.17 20.82 9.38
CA GLN A 91 13.19 21.86 9.42
C GLN A 91 13.45 22.34 10.85
N SER A 92 12.39 22.54 11.66
CA SER A 92 12.55 22.92 13.06
C SER A 92 13.33 21.87 13.85
N LEU A 93 13.12 20.59 13.59
CA LEU A 93 13.87 19.50 14.19
C LEU A 93 15.36 19.56 13.81
N ALA A 94 15.68 19.70 12.51
CA ALA A 94 17.07 19.80 12.04
C ALA A 94 17.78 21.00 12.68
N ALA A 95 17.15 22.18 12.69
CA ALA A 95 17.71 23.37 13.33
C ALA A 95 17.91 23.21 14.85
N SER A 96 17.02 22.46 15.52
CA SER A 96 17.14 22.18 16.95
C SER A 96 18.40 21.38 17.31
N TRP A 97 18.88 20.52 16.42
CA TRP A 97 20.12 19.76 16.61
C TRP A 97 21.38 20.63 16.61
N HIS A 98 21.27 21.85 16.06
CA HIS A 98 22.35 22.88 16.12
C HIS A 98 22.18 23.88 17.24
N GLY A 99 21.27 23.63 18.18
CA GLY A 99 21.10 24.48 19.37
C GLY A 99 20.24 25.72 19.16
N ASP A 100 19.47 25.80 18.06
CA ASP A 100 18.52 26.89 17.85
C ASP A 100 17.32 26.73 18.79
N THR A 101 17.24 27.61 19.79
CA THR A 101 16.24 27.57 20.86
C THR A 101 14.83 27.82 20.32
N TYR A 102 14.65 28.75 19.36
CA TYR A 102 13.35 29.04 18.75
C TYR A 102 12.79 27.81 18.04
N HIS A 103 13.60 27.15 17.24
CA HIS A 103 13.19 25.93 16.52
C HIS A 103 13.00 24.74 17.45
N THR A 104 13.76 24.65 18.53
CA THR A 104 13.60 23.64 19.58
C THR A 104 12.25 23.79 20.26
N ASP A 105 11.90 24.98 20.73
CA ASP A 105 10.60 25.23 21.38
C ASP A 105 9.44 24.99 20.43
N ARG A 106 9.57 25.40 19.18
CA ARG A 106 8.56 25.17 18.14
C ARG A 106 8.31 23.69 17.88
N PHE A 107 9.38 22.90 17.75
CA PHE A 107 9.27 21.46 17.49
C PHE A 107 8.64 20.74 18.68
N TYR A 108 9.16 20.95 19.90
CA TYR A 108 8.62 20.29 21.09
C TYR A 108 7.22 20.79 21.45
N GLY A 109 6.90 22.06 21.22
CA GLY A 109 5.54 22.57 21.34
C GLY A 109 4.55 21.82 20.44
N PHE A 110 4.93 21.57 19.18
CA PHE A 110 4.12 20.77 18.27
C PHE A 110 3.99 19.31 18.72
N MET A 111 5.07 18.68 19.16
CA MET A 111 5.04 17.30 19.65
C MET A 111 4.16 17.16 20.90
N ASN A 112 4.24 18.12 21.82
CA ASN A 112 3.47 18.14 23.07
C ASN A 112 1.96 18.42 22.84
N SER A 113 1.60 19.06 21.72
CA SER A 113 0.19 19.24 21.34
C SER A 113 -0.51 17.94 20.93
N GLY A 114 0.18 16.79 20.97
CA GLY A 114 -0.34 15.48 20.63
C GLY A 114 -0.13 15.09 19.17
N ALA A 115 0.85 15.70 18.51
CA ALA A 115 1.21 15.36 17.15
C ALA A 115 1.54 13.86 17.03
N SER A 116 0.87 13.20 16.08
CA SER A 116 1.17 11.82 15.68
C SER A 116 2.13 11.83 14.50
N ALA A 117 2.74 10.68 14.19
CA ALA A 117 3.65 10.54 13.04
C ALA A 117 5.02 11.20 13.24
N TRP A 118 5.56 11.12 14.44
CA TRP A 118 6.90 11.61 14.75
C TRP A 118 7.98 11.02 13.81
N GLY A 119 7.83 9.77 13.35
CA GLY A 119 8.77 9.14 12.43
C GLY A 119 8.92 9.89 11.09
N MET A 120 7.84 10.53 10.60
CA MET A 120 7.92 11.36 9.40
C MET A 120 8.75 12.64 9.66
N LEU A 121 8.58 13.26 10.82
CA LEU A 121 9.36 14.45 11.20
C LEU A 121 10.85 14.16 11.31
N TYR A 122 11.21 13.01 11.92
CA TYR A 122 12.61 12.56 12.01
C TYR A 122 13.19 12.19 10.64
N LEU A 123 12.40 11.61 9.75
CA LEU A 123 12.82 11.36 8.36
C LEU A 123 13.15 12.68 7.65
N VAL A 124 12.22 13.64 7.71
CA VAL A 124 12.39 14.95 7.06
C VAL A 124 13.56 15.70 7.67
N GLY A 125 13.63 15.79 9.01
CA GLY A 125 14.73 16.44 9.71
C GLY A 125 16.08 15.82 9.38
N GLY A 126 16.19 14.48 9.37
CA GLY A 126 17.42 13.78 9.00
C GLY A 126 17.85 14.00 7.55
N VAL A 127 16.92 14.10 6.62
CA VAL A 127 17.25 14.47 5.23
C VAL A 127 17.70 15.92 5.15
N TYR A 128 17.03 16.83 5.84
CA TYR A 128 17.38 18.25 5.85
C TYR A 128 18.71 18.54 6.55
N GLU A 129 19.09 17.71 7.51
CA GLU A 129 20.42 17.75 8.11
C GLU A 129 21.53 17.47 7.10
N ILE A 130 21.28 16.54 6.15
CA ILE A 130 22.31 16.10 5.19
C ILE A 130 22.43 17.04 3.99
N ILE A 131 21.28 17.49 3.43
CA ILE A 131 21.25 18.22 2.15
C ILE A 131 20.63 19.63 2.25
N GLY A 132 20.31 20.12 3.45
CA GLY A 132 19.52 21.32 3.66
C GLY A 132 18.02 21.10 3.43
N ARG A 133 17.21 22.15 3.73
CA ARG A 133 15.76 22.10 3.52
C ARG A 133 15.42 21.89 2.06
N ASN A 134 14.77 20.78 1.75
CA ASN A 134 14.44 20.39 0.38
C ASN A 134 13.22 19.45 0.37
N MET A 135 12.01 20.03 0.24
CA MET A 135 10.78 19.25 0.21
C MET A 135 10.72 18.34 -1.01
N LEU A 136 11.29 18.76 -2.17
CA LEU A 136 11.36 17.94 -3.37
C LEU A 136 12.12 16.63 -3.11
N ALA A 137 13.17 16.66 -2.28
CA ALA A 137 13.90 15.44 -1.90
C ALA A 137 13.01 14.45 -1.15
N ILE A 138 12.16 14.93 -0.24
CA ILE A 138 11.20 14.08 0.47
C ILE A 138 10.16 13.47 -0.49
N GLN A 139 9.68 14.27 -1.46
CA GLN A 139 8.77 13.78 -2.49
C GLN A 139 9.42 12.69 -3.36
N LEU A 140 10.69 12.86 -3.76
CA LEU A 140 11.41 11.89 -4.58
C LEU A 140 11.81 10.62 -3.80
N ILE A 141 12.10 10.72 -2.50
CA ILE A 141 12.24 9.57 -1.60
C ILE A 141 10.94 8.77 -1.61
N ASN A 142 9.80 9.42 -1.40
CA ASN A 142 8.49 8.78 -1.43
C ASN A 142 8.16 8.16 -2.79
N ALA A 143 8.56 8.78 -3.90
CA ALA A 143 8.41 8.25 -5.25
C ALA A 143 9.11 6.88 -5.40
N SER A 144 10.35 6.78 -4.91
CA SER A 144 11.13 5.54 -4.86
C SER A 144 10.46 4.47 -4.00
N ILE A 145 9.99 4.84 -2.79
CA ILE A 145 9.31 3.98 -1.84
C ILE A 145 7.99 3.45 -2.40
N GLY A 146 7.19 4.32 -3.01
CA GLY A 146 5.93 3.93 -3.65
C GLY A 146 6.12 2.96 -4.81
N ALA A 147 7.19 3.13 -5.60
CA ALA A 147 7.55 2.19 -6.64
C ALA A 147 8.02 0.83 -6.08
N ALA A 148 8.81 0.83 -4.99
CA ALA A 148 9.24 -0.38 -4.30
C ALA A 148 8.07 -1.20 -3.75
N THR A 149 6.98 -0.55 -3.35
CA THR A 149 5.77 -1.23 -2.88
C THR A 149 5.19 -2.18 -3.93
N ALA A 150 5.21 -1.82 -5.22
CA ALA A 150 4.75 -2.70 -6.30
C ALA A 150 5.59 -4.00 -6.39
N ILE A 151 6.89 -3.90 -6.11
CA ILE A 151 7.79 -5.05 -6.08
C ILE A 151 7.47 -5.95 -4.88
N VAL A 152 7.22 -5.37 -3.71
CA VAL A 152 6.82 -6.13 -2.52
C VAL A 152 5.51 -6.87 -2.77
N VAL A 153 4.52 -6.22 -3.39
CA VAL A 153 3.22 -6.83 -3.73
C VAL A 153 3.39 -7.97 -4.73
N TYR A 154 4.30 -7.84 -5.71
CA TYR A 154 4.65 -8.96 -6.59
C TYR A 154 5.07 -10.18 -5.79
N TYR A 155 6.00 -10.01 -4.83
CA TYR A 155 6.49 -11.12 -4.02
C TYR A 155 5.43 -11.67 -3.05
N VAL A 156 4.56 -10.83 -2.49
CA VAL A 156 3.41 -11.28 -1.68
C VAL A 156 2.46 -12.14 -2.53
N ALA A 157 2.05 -11.66 -3.70
CA ALA A 157 1.15 -12.39 -4.60
C ALA A 157 1.78 -13.69 -5.12
N GLN A 158 3.08 -13.67 -5.45
CA GLN A 158 3.82 -14.86 -5.89
C GLN A 158 3.91 -15.91 -4.79
N HIS A 159 4.13 -15.48 -3.55
CA HIS A 159 4.15 -16.38 -2.40
C HIS A 159 2.78 -17.04 -2.14
N LEU A 160 1.70 -16.24 -2.21
CA LEU A 160 0.35 -16.70 -1.92
C LEU A 160 -0.21 -17.64 -3.00
N PHE A 161 0.01 -17.32 -4.28
CA PHE A 161 -0.69 -17.98 -5.38
C PHE A 161 0.22 -18.81 -6.29
N SER A 162 1.53 -18.63 -6.23
CA SER A 162 2.53 -19.28 -7.10
C SER A 162 2.17 -19.14 -8.60
N ASN A 163 1.49 -18.03 -8.95
CA ASN A 163 1.02 -17.72 -10.30
C ASN A 163 1.62 -16.40 -10.77
N THR A 164 2.56 -16.47 -11.69
CA THR A 164 3.29 -15.30 -12.22
C THR A 164 2.35 -14.30 -12.92
N ARG A 165 1.24 -14.74 -13.55
CA ARG A 165 0.27 -13.84 -14.18
C ARG A 165 -0.45 -12.99 -13.13
N VAL A 166 -0.87 -13.60 -12.03
CA VAL A 166 -1.48 -12.91 -10.87
C VAL A 166 -0.50 -11.90 -10.29
N SER A 167 0.74 -12.32 -10.01
CA SER A 167 1.76 -11.48 -9.39
C SER A 167 2.14 -10.27 -10.23
N LYS A 168 2.28 -10.46 -11.54
CA LYS A 168 2.55 -9.36 -12.48
C LYS A 168 1.40 -8.37 -12.54
N LEU A 169 0.16 -8.86 -12.64
CA LEU A 169 -1.01 -7.98 -12.71
C LEU A 169 -1.19 -7.19 -11.41
N ALA A 170 -1.07 -7.82 -10.24
CA ALA A 170 -1.13 -7.14 -8.95
C ALA A 170 -0.06 -6.03 -8.83
N ALA A 171 1.19 -6.35 -9.22
CA ALA A 171 2.29 -5.38 -9.19
C ALA A 171 2.06 -4.20 -10.15
N VAL A 172 1.55 -4.44 -11.36
CA VAL A 172 1.22 -3.38 -12.33
C VAL A 172 0.10 -2.48 -11.80
N LEU A 173 -0.95 -3.06 -11.20
CA LEU A 173 -2.03 -2.28 -10.59
C LEU A 173 -1.49 -1.36 -9.49
N VAL A 174 -0.65 -1.88 -8.58
CA VAL A 174 -0.02 -1.05 -7.52
C VAL A 174 0.93 -0.01 -8.09
N ALA A 175 1.68 -0.35 -9.14
CA ALA A 175 2.65 0.57 -9.74
C ALA A 175 1.98 1.79 -10.38
N PHE A 176 0.79 1.60 -11.02
CA PHE A 176 0.19 2.60 -11.90
C PHE A 176 -1.21 3.06 -11.49
N PHE A 177 -1.73 2.63 -10.35
CA PHE A 177 -3.04 3.11 -9.89
C PHE A 177 -2.93 4.58 -9.45
N PRO A 178 -3.79 5.49 -9.96
CA PRO A 178 -3.59 6.93 -9.83
C PRO A 178 -3.44 7.42 -8.38
N SER A 179 -4.29 6.98 -7.45
CA SER A 179 -4.17 7.40 -6.04
C SER A 179 -2.88 6.92 -5.38
N LEU A 180 -2.38 5.71 -5.71
CA LEU A 180 -1.11 5.23 -5.19
C LEU A 180 0.08 6.01 -5.75
N ILE A 181 0.01 6.46 -7.00
CA ILE A 181 1.00 7.39 -7.57
C ILE A 181 0.91 8.72 -6.85
N LEU A 182 -0.28 9.31 -6.73
CA LEU A 182 -0.51 10.63 -6.14
C LEU A 182 0.03 10.71 -4.70
N TRP A 183 -0.36 9.77 -3.84
CA TRP A 183 0.02 9.82 -2.43
C TRP A 183 1.50 9.47 -2.18
N SER A 184 2.15 8.75 -3.09
CA SER A 184 3.60 8.49 -3.03
C SER A 184 4.46 9.48 -3.82
N SER A 185 3.87 10.50 -4.45
CA SER A 185 4.58 11.59 -5.12
C SER A 185 4.60 12.87 -4.30
N GLN A 186 4.16 12.82 -3.06
CA GLN A 186 4.10 13.96 -2.14
C GLN A 186 4.96 13.73 -0.90
N ALA A 187 5.26 14.79 -0.16
CA ALA A 187 5.99 14.70 1.11
C ALA A 187 5.08 14.21 2.26
N LEU A 188 4.41 13.06 2.06
CA LEU A 188 3.42 12.47 2.96
C LEU A 188 3.91 11.14 3.51
N LYS A 189 3.40 10.75 4.68
CA LYS A 189 3.73 9.46 5.32
C LYS A 189 3.07 8.24 4.68
N ASP A 190 2.08 8.44 3.78
CA ASP A 190 1.24 7.36 3.25
C ASP A 190 2.04 6.34 2.43
N GLY A 191 2.98 6.78 1.58
CA GLY A 191 3.85 5.88 0.82
C GLY A 191 4.69 4.97 1.72
N LEU A 192 5.27 5.54 2.78
CA LEU A 192 6.04 4.80 3.80
C LEU A 192 5.18 3.76 4.54
N ILE A 193 3.97 4.15 4.93
CA ILE A 193 3.01 3.25 5.62
C ILE A 193 2.69 2.06 4.71
N ILE A 194 2.36 2.31 3.43
CA ILE A 194 1.96 1.26 2.49
C ILE A 194 3.12 0.29 2.23
N LEU A 195 4.36 0.79 2.09
CA LEU A 195 5.53 -0.08 1.99
C LEU A 195 5.71 -0.93 3.26
N ALA A 196 5.64 -0.31 4.44
CA ALA A 196 5.78 -1.02 5.72
C ALA A 196 4.69 -2.08 5.92
N LEU A 197 3.44 -1.82 5.51
CA LEU A 197 2.37 -2.81 5.47
C LEU A 197 2.70 -3.99 4.57
N GLY A 198 3.15 -3.73 3.34
CA GLY A 198 3.56 -4.77 2.40
C GLY A 198 4.71 -5.63 2.94
N LEU A 199 5.75 -4.99 3.51
CA LEU A 199 6.88 -5.68 4.12
C LEU A 199 6.47 -6.51 5.35
N SER A 200 5.57 -5.99 6.21
CA SER A 200 5.05 -6.73 7.36
C SER A 200 4.32 -7.99 6.93
N ILE A 201 3.46 -7.90 5.92
CA ILE A 201 2.74 -9.06 5.37
C ILE A 201 3.73 -10.05 4.73
N LEU A 202 4.66 -9.58 3.90
CA LEU A 202 5.66 -10.46 3.27
C LEU A 202 6.51 -11.19 4.31
N ALA A 203 6.99 -10.48 5.34
CA ALA A 203 7.76 -11.07 6.44
C ALA A 203 6.94 -12.12 7.18
N THR A 204 5.69 -11.81 7.52
CA THR A 204 4.77 -12.73 8.21
C THR A 204 4.57 -14.01 7.40
N LEU A 205 4.28 -13.90 6.11
CA LEU A 205 4.10 -15.05 5.22
C LEU A 205 5.35 -15.94 5.16
N ARG A 206 6.53 -15.33 5.07
CA ARG A 206 7.80 -16.05 5.07
C ARG A 206 8.12 -16.72 6.41
N LEU A 207 7.79 -16.06 7.52
CA LEU A 207 7.95 -16.60 8.87
C LEU A 207 6.97 -17.75 9.17
N MET A 208 5.78 -17.73 8.56
CA MET A 208 4.85 -18.86 8.65
C MET A 208 5.39 -20.15 8.01
N GLU A 209 6.26 -20.04 7.01
CA GLU A 209 6.91 -21.20 6.38
C GLU A 209 8.19 -21.60 7.11
N LYS A 210 9.09 -20.64 7.30
CA LYS A 210 10.41 -20.88 7.91
C LYS A 210 10.91 -19.66 8.66
N ILE A 211 11.26 -19.87 9.93
CA ILE A 211 11.85 -18.80 10.74
C ILE A 211 13.28 -18.55 10.28
N LYS A 212 13.54 -17.34 9.80
CA LYS A 212 14.86 -16.81 9.46
C LYS A 212 15.03 -15.44 10.10
N VAL A 213 16.21 -15.18 10.66
CA VAL A 213 16.54 -13.91 11.32
C VAL A 213 16.24 -12.71 10.42
N GLY A 214 16.59 -12.77 9.13
CA GLY A 214 16.33 -11.67 8.19
C GLY A 214 14.85 -11.30 8.07
N TYR A 215 13.93 -12.27 8.13
CA TYR A 215 12.49 -11.97 8.11
C TYR A 215 11.97 -11.45 9.45
N VAL A 216 12.58 -11.86 10.56
CA VAL A 216 12.28 -11.30 11.91
C VAL A 216 12.69 -9.84 11.94
N VAL A 217 13.91 -9.51 11.52
CA VAL A 217 14.41 -8.13 11.44
C VAL A 217 13.55 -7.28 10.50
N MET A 218 13.18 -7.83 9.33
CA MET A 218 12.28 -7.14 8.38
C MET A 218 10.92 -6.84 9.02
N LEU A 219 10.33 -7.79 9.75
CA LEU A 219 9.05 -7.60 10.42
C LEU A 219 9.15 -6.55 11.53
N ILE A 220 10.17 -6.64 12.39
CA ILE A 220 10.40 -5.67 13.48
C ILE A 220 10.59 -4.26 12.87
N GLY A 221 11.44 -4.11 11.87
CA GLY A 221 11.68 -2.82 11.23
C GLY A 221 10.43 -2.22 10.59
N ALA A 222 9.64 -3.05 9.90
CA ALA A 222 8.38 -2.63 9.29
C ALA A 222 7.33 -2.24 10.34
N LEU A 223 7.21 -3.00 11.43
CA LEU A 223 6.30 -2.69 12.54
C LEU A 223 6.73 -1.42 13.29
N MET A 224 8.04 -1.21 13.50
CA MET A 224 8.56 0.03 14.10
C MET A 224 8.29 1.26 13.21
N ALA A 225 8.41 1.11 11.89
CA ALA A 225 8.01 2.16 10.95
C ALA A 225 6.52 2.47 11.08
N LEU A 226 5.64 1.46 11.16
CA LEU A 226 4.21 1.66 11.38
C LEU A 226 3.92 2.34 12.72
N PHE A 227 4.60 1.95 13.80
CA PHE A 227 4.45 2.56 15.12
C PHE A 227 4.80 4.06 15.10
N SER A 228 5.90 4.42 14.44
CA SER A 228 6.36 5.81 14.35
C SER A 228 5.52 6.68 13.42
N LEU A 229 4.88 6.09 12.39
CA LEU A 229 4.10 6.81 11.39
C LEU A 229 2.60 6.83 11.71
N ARG A 230 2.04 5.70 12.21
CA ARG A 230 0.61 5.57 12.47
C ARG A 230 0.32 4.44 13.45
N PHE A 231 0.39 4.73 14.74
CA PHE A 231 0.37 3.77 15.83
C PHE A 231 -0.83 2.79 15.81
N TYR A 232 -2.03 3.22 15.46
CA TYR A 232 -3.19 2.32 15.45
C TYR A 232 -3.09 1.25 14.35
N ILE A 233 -2.47 1.56 13.21
CA ILE A 233 -2.19 0.59 12.15
C ILE A 233 -1.18 -0.45 12.63
N PHE A 234 -0.18 -0.02 13.43
CA PHE A 234 0.76 -0.93 14.06
C PHE A 234 0.04 -1.97 14.91
N TYR A 235 -0.88 -1.57 15.79
CA TYR A 235 -1.63 -2.53 16.64
C TYR A 235 -2.49 -3.49 15.81
N MET A 236 -3.16 -2.99 14.78
CA MET A 236 -3.94 -3.84 13.86
C MET A 236 -3.03 -4.83 13.11
N MET A 237 -1.86 -4.41 12.68
CA MET A 237 -0.89 -5.30 12.03
C MET A 237 -0.34 -6.33 13.02
N CYS A 238 -0.03 -5.96 14.25
CA CYS A 238 0.38 -6.90 15.30
C CYS A 238 -0.70 -7.96 15.55
N ALA A 239 -1.97 -7.56 15.62
CA ALA A 239 -3.10 -8.49 15.76
C ALA A 239 -3.23 -9.42 14.54
N ALA A 240 -3.04 -8.89 13.32
CA ALA A 240 -3.06 -9.70 12.09
C ALA A 240 -1.90 -10.70 12.05
N VAL A 241 -0.70 -10.29 12.44
CA VAL A 241 0.48 -11.18 12.55
C VAL A 241 0.21 -12.29 13.57
N ALA A 242 -0.20 -11.94 14.78
CA ALA A 242 -0.51 -12.92 15.83
C ALA A 242 -1.62 -13.87 15.40
N GLY A 243 -2.76 -13.37 14.91
CA GLY A 243 -3.88 -14.17 14.44
C GLY A 243 -3.50 -15.14 13.33
N SER A 244 -2.58 -14.71 12.44
CA SER A 244 -2.09 -15.55 11.33
C SER A 244 -1.26 -16.73 11.81
N PHE A 245 -0.44 -16.56 12.83
CA PHE A 245 0.32 -17.65 13.41
C PHE A 245 -0.58 -18.69 14.06
N PHE A 246 -1.71 -18.29 14.62
CA PHE A 246 -2.71 -19.23 15.18
C PHE A 246 -3.48 -19.97 14.06
N LEU A 247 -3.97 -19.26 13.05
CA LEU A 247 -4.76 -19.85 11.96
C LEU A 247 -3.92 -20.63 10.94
N GLY A 248 -2.66 -20.27 10.76
CA GLY A 248 -1.77 -20.79 9.71
C GLY A 248 -1.19 -22.19 9.98
N SER A 249 -1.38 -22.77 11.16
CA SER A 249 -0.72 -24.04 11.52
C SER A 249 -1.45 -25.26 10.96
N LYS A 250 -0.75 -26.04 10.10
CA LYS A 250 -1.26 -27.31 9.54
C LYS A 250 -1.20 -28.49 10.53
N ALA A 251 -0.36 -28.41 11.55
CA ALA A 251 -0.26 -29.38 12.63
C ALA A 251 0.27 -28.68 13.88
N PHE A 252 -0.35 -28.93 15.00
CA PHE A 252 0.21 -28.61 16.32
C PHE A 252 1.37 -29.55 16.62
N SER A 253 2.52 -29.35 15.96
CA SER A 253 3.75 -29.95 16.46
C SER A 253 4.29 -29.07 17.59
N ALA A 254 4.66 -29.66 18.72
CA ALA A 254 5.23 -28.94 19.86
C ALA A 254 6.44 -28.08 19.43
N GLN A 255 7.26 -28.57 18.48
CA GLN A 255 8.41 -27.87 17.94
C GLN A 255 7.98 -26.63 17.11
N GLY A 256 6.97 -26.76 16.25
CA GLY A 256 6.45 -25.64 15.45
C GLY A 256 5.78 -24.57 16.30
N PHE A 257 5.06 -24.97 17.37
CA PHE A 257 4.48 -24.06 18.34
C PHE A 257 5.57 -23.30 19.11
N MET A 258 6.58 -24.01 19.62
CA MET A 258 7.72 -23.40 20.35
C MET A 258 8.48 -22.39 19.48
N GLN A 259 8.76 -22.72 18.23
CA GLN A 259 9.45 -21.80 17.32
C GLN A 259 8.65 -20.49 17.10
N ARG A 260 7.33 -20.58 16.95
CA ARG A 260 6.47 -19.41 16.78
C ARG A 260 6.36 -18.61 18.06
N PHE A 261 6.25 -19.29 19.20
CA PHE A 261 6.26 -18.66 20.51
C PHE A 261 7.54 -17.88 20.75
N VAL A 262 8.70 -18.45 20.38
CA VAL A 262 9.99 -17.76 20.44
C VAL A 262 10.04 -16.55 19.49
N ALA A 263 9.51 -16.68 18.28
CA ALA A 263 9.48 -15.57 17.33
C ALA A 263 8.59 -14.41 17.82
N VAL A 264 7.39 -14.72 18.31
CA VAL A 264 6.47 -13.72 18.90
C VAL A 264 7.08 -13.12 20.17
N GLY A 265 7.72 -13.95 21.00
CA GLY A 265 8.43 -13.51 22.19
C GLY A 265 9.61 -12.55 21.86
N ALA A 266 10.39 -12.87 20.83
CA ALA A 266 11.49 -12.00 20.38
C ALA A 266 10.97 -10.64 19.88
N ILE A 267 9.85 -10.64 19.14
CA ILE A 267 9.20 -9.40 18.70
C ILE A 267 8.68 -8.60 19.91
N GLY A 268 8.03 -9.27 20.86
CA GLY A 268 7.54 -8.66 22.10
C GLY A 268 8.69 -8.05 22.93
N LEU A 269 9.80 -8.76 23.09
CA LEU A 269 11.00 -8.27 23.79
C LEU A 269 11.62 -7.05 23.06
N ALA A 270 11.70 -7.08 21.72
CA ALA A 270 12.17 -5.94 20.95
C ALA A 270 11.28 -4.70 21.20
N PHE A 271 9.96 -4.86 21.21
CA PHE A 271 9.04 -3.75 21.47
C PHE A 271 9.11 -3.24 22.91
N THR A 272 9.37 -4.11 23.88
CA THR A 272 9.62 -3.71 25.27
C THR A 272 10.89 -2.88 25.35
N TRP A 273 11.96 -3.33 24.70
CA TRP A 273 13.24 -2.63 24.66
C TRP A 273 13.14 -1.24 24.03
N PHE A 274 12.38 -1.10 22.95
CA PHE A 274 12.15 0.18 22.29
C PHE A 274 11.09 1.07 22.98
N GLY A 275 10.61 0.70 24.17
CA GLY A 275 9.63 1.50 24.92
C GLY A 275 8.22 1.53 24.33
N VAL A 276 7.93 0.68 23.32
CA VAL A 276 6.64 0.62 22.65
C VAL A 276 5.52 0.27 23.63
N LEU A 277 5.76 -0.63 24.58
CA LEU A 277 4.76 -1.04 25.58
C LEU A 277 4.44 0.09 26.59
N GLN A 278 5.42 0.93 26.93
CA GLN A 278 5.18 2.09 27.81
C GLN A 278 4.33 3.16 27.12
N GLY A 279 4.60 3.40 25.82
CA GLY A 279 3.77 4.27 24.99
C GLY A 279 2.37 3.71 24.71
N ALA A 280 2.24 2.38 24.66
CA ALA A 280 0.99 1.70 24.37
C ALA A 280 -0.10 1.96 25.39
N SER A 281 0.21 1.94 26.70
CA SER A 281 -0.78 2.20 27.77
C SER A 281 -1.35 3.61 27.66
N VAL A 282 -0.48 4.61 27.48
CA VAL A 282 -0.88 6.00 27.33
C VAL A 282 -1.71 6.22 26.04
N GLN A 283 -1.30 5.58 24.95
CA GLN A 283 -2.04 5.67 23.69
C GLN A 283 -3.37 4.97 23.78
N PHE A 284 -3.43 3.80 24.45
CA PHE A 284 -4.69 3.04 24.61
C PHE A 284 -5.67 3.82 25.48
N GLU A 285 -5.26 4.38 26.60
CA GLU A 285 -6.09 5.24 27.44
C GLU A 285 -6.60 6.46 26.68
N ARG A 286 -5.76 7.07 25.86
CA ARG A 286 -6.07 8.30 25.13
C ARG A 286 -6.97 8.07 23.91
N TYR A 287 -6.81 6.94 23.18
CA TYR A 287 -7.43 6.73 21.86
C TYR A 287 -8.42 5.55 21.79
N ALA A 288 -8.43 4.66 22.78
CA ALA A 288 -9.33 3.49 22.78
C ALA A 288 -10.70 3.80 23.42
N ASN A 289 -11.20 5.02 23.26
CA ASN A 289 -12.55 5.35 23.71
C ASN A 289 -13.38 5.98 22.59
N LEU A 290 -14.68 5.67 22.60
CA LEU A 290 -15.62 6.15 21.59
C LEU A 290 -15.75 7.68 21.57
N LYS A 291 -15.50 8.36 22.69
CA LYS A 291 -15.51 9.82 22.78
C LYS A 291 -14.43 10.46 21.90
N MET A 292 -13.21 9.87 21.89
CA MET A 292 -12.13 10.36 21.03
C MET A 292 -12.43 10.05 19.55
N VAL A 293 -13.08 8.90 19.27
CA VAL A 293 -13.58 8.58 17.93
C VAL A 293 -14.58 9.65 17.46
N GLN A 294 -15.51 10.05 18.33
CA GLN A 294 -16.48 11.09 18.04
C GLN A 294 -15.80 12.41 17.70
N THR A 295 -14.90 12.89 18.57
CA THR A 295 -14.17 14.14 18.34
C THR A 295 -13.39 14.11 17.01
N SER A 296 -12.63 13.02 16.75
CA SER A 296 -11.90 12.88 15.50
C SER A 296 -12.80 12.84 14.28
N ARG A 297 -14.00 12.24 14.40
CA ARG A 297 -15.00 12.20 13.34
C ARG A 297 -15.61 13.56 13.08
N GLU A 298 -15.96 14.30 14.13
CA GLU A 298 -16.51 15.66 14.07
C GLU A 298 -15.52 16.61 13.38
N ASP A 299 -14.24 16.57 13.77
CA ASP A 299 -13.16 17.33 13.14
C ASP A 299 -13.06 17.04 11.63
N LEU A 300 -13.11 15.77 11.24
CA LEU A 300 -13.09 15.36 9.85
C LEU A 300 -14.37 15.79 9.11
N ALA A 301 -15.54 15.66 9.74
CA ALA A 301 -16.83 15.98 9.15
C ALA A 301 -17.05 17.50 9.02
N ALA A 302 -16.35 18.33 9.80
CA ALA A 302 -16.38 19.77 9.68
C ALA A 302 -15.81 20.29 8.35
N ALA A 303 -14.94 19.51 7.70
CA ALA A 303 -14.35 19.87 6.41
C ALA A 303 -15.38 19.80 5.26
N GLY A 304 -15.08 20.47 4.13
CA GLY A 304 -16.02 20.69 3.02
C GLY A 304 -16.61 19.44 2.35
N SER A 305 -15.98 18.26 2.51
CA SER A 305 -16.48 16.95 2.04
C SER A 305 -16.93 16.04 3.19
N GLY A 306 -17.37 16.63 4.32
CA GLY A 306 -17.87 15.91 5.48
C GLY A 306 -19.23 15.24 5.23
N PHE A 307 -19.41 14.03 5.79
CA PHE A 307 -20.66 13.28 5.72
C PHE A 307 -21.09 12.77 7.11
N MET A 308 -22.38 12.56 7.32
CA MET A 308 -22.98 12.10 8.58
C MET A 308 -22.52 12.94 9.80
N LYS A 309 -22.70 14.26 9.73
CA LYS A 309 -22.19 15.22 10.73
C LYS A 309 -22.86 15.08 12.10
N ASP A 310 -24.14 14.68 12.11
CA ASP A 310 -24.99 14.69 13.30
C ASP A 310 -25.11 13.34 14.00
N VAL A 311 -24.20 12.38 13.69
CA VAL A 311 -24.26 11.03 14.27
C VAL A 311 -23.36 10.94 15.49
N ASP A 312 -23.94 10.53 16.61
CA ASP A 312 -23.23 10.22 17.86
C ASP A 312 -22.71 8.78 17.86
N VAL A 313 -21.38 8.61 17.79
CA VAL A 313 -20.71 7.33 17.86
C VAL A 313 -20.17 7.01 19.28
N GLN A 314 -20.50 7.83 20.30
CA GLN A 314 -20.07 7.56 21.68
C GLN A 314 -20.82 6.34 22.27
N THR A 315 -21.96 6.01 21.70
CA THR A 315 -22.75 4.83 22.08
C THR A 315 -22.47 3.66 21.14
N THR A 316 -22.55 2.44 21.65
CA THR A 316 -22.39 1.22 20.84
C THR A 316 -23.42 1.15 19.71
N GLU A 317 -24.65 1.58 19.96
CA GLU A 317 -25.73 1.61 18.97
C GLU A 317 -25.42 2.60 17.86
N GLY A 318 -25.02 3.83 18.19
CA GLY A 318 -24.61 4.84 17.21
C GLY A 318 -23.40 4.40 16.40
N ALA A 319 -22.39 3.79 17.03
CA ALA A 319 -21.23 3.23 16.35
C ALA A 319 -21.63 2.14 15.33
N LEU A 320 -22.53 1.22 15.72
CA LEU A 320 -23.02 0.15 14.84
C LEU A 320 -23.84 0.67 13.65
N THR A 321 -24.60 1.76 13.82
CA THR A 321 -25.39 2.36 12.73
C THR A 321 -24.50 3.08 11.70
N VAL A 322 -23.35 3.61 12.13
CA VAL A 322 -22.40 4.31 11.25
C VAL A 322 -21.62 3.36 10.35
N ILE A 323 -21.24 2.17 10.85
CA ILE A 323 -20.36 1.24 10.14
C ILE A 323 -20.86 0.91 8.72
N PRO A 324 -22.12 0.54 8.45
CA PRO A 324 -22.57 0.22 7.09
C PRO A 324 -22.42 1.38 6.11
N ILE A 325 -22.80 2.59 6.52
CA ILE A 325 -22.70 3.78 5.68
C ILE A 325 -21.23 4.19 5.52
N GLY A 326 -20.46 4.21 6.61
CA GLY A 326 -19.02 4.46 6.56
C GLY A 326 -18.29 3.48 5.65
N LEU A 327 -18.70 2.20 5.63
CA LEU A 327 -18.18 1.19 4.71
C LEU A 327 -18.49 1.54 3.25
N LEU A 328 -19.71 1.97 2.96
CA LEU A 328 -20.09 2.40 1.60
C LEU A 328 -19.24 3.60 1.15
N TYR A 329 -19.09 4.60 2.01
CA TYR A 329 -18.25 5.76 1.70
C TYR A 329 -16.77 5.37 1.56
N LEU A 330 -16.23 4.56 2.45
CA LEU A 330 -14.85 4.09 2.36
C LEU A 330 -14.59 3.32 1.06
N MET A 331 -15.53 2.45 0.65
CA MET A 331 -15.33 1.60 -0.53
C MET A 331 -15.65 2.32 -1.85
N PHE A 332 -16.69 3.17 -1.89
CA PHE A 332 -17.23 3.63 -3.16
C PHE A 332 -17.22 5.15 -3.35
N ALA A 333 -17.01 5.97 -2.31
CA ALA A 333 -16.95 7.42 -2.48
C ALA A 333 -15.60 7.87 -3.07
N PRO A 334 -15.56 9.02 -3.79
CA PRO A 334 -16.71 9.88 -4.08
C PRO A 334 -17.69 9.22 -5.05
N PHE A 335 -18.99 9.40 -4.81
CA PHE A 335 -20.03 8.91 -5.70
C PHE A 335 -20.24 9.85 -6.88
N PRO A 336 -20.86 9.42 -8.00
CA PRO A 336 -21.07 10.28 -9.17
C PRO A 336 -21.85 11.56 -8.91
N TRP A 337 -22.68 11.59 -7.88
CA TRP A 337 -23.45 12.76 -7.45
C TRP A 337 -22.74 13.66 -6.43
N ASP A 338 -21.56 13.25 -5.93
CA ASP A 338 -20.78 13.99 -4.92
C ASP A 338 -19.68 14.87 -5.54
N PHE A 339 -19.61 14.99 -6.86
CA PHE A 339 -18.57 15.77 -7.56
C PHE A 339 -18.85 17.28 -7.49
N ALA A 340 -18.85 17.82 -6.26
CA ALA A 340 -19.04 19.25 -6.02
C ALA A 340 -17.74 20.07 -6.13
N THR A 341 -16.57 19.42 -6.08
CA THR A 341 -15.26 20.09 -6.08
C THR A 341 -14.35 19.54 -7.18
N LEU A 342 -13.40 20.38 -7.66
CA LEU A 342 -12.40 19.98 -8.64
C LEU A 342 -11.58 18.78 -8.14
N ARG A 343 -11.27 18.72 -6.84
CA ARG A 343 -10.56 17.58 -6.22
C ARG A 343 -11.30 16.26 -6.42
N GLN A 344 -12.61 16.25 -6.25
CA GLN A 344 -13.44 15.06 -6.45
C GLN A 344 -13.54 14.70 -7.93
N THR A 345 -13.70 15.69 -8.82
CA THR A 345 -13.81 15.47 -10.26
C THR A 345 -12.55 14.83 -10.85
N ILE A 346 -11.35 15.23 -10.42
CA ILE A 346 -10.08 14.64 -10.86
C ILE A 346 -10.00 13.15 -10.51
N THR A 347 -10.69 12.68 -9.45
CA THR A 347 -10.66 11.25 -9.05
C THR A 347 -11.60 10.38 -9.89
N LEU A 348 -12.51 10.96 -10.69
CA LEU A 348 -13.54 10.22 -11.43
C LEU A 348 -13.00 9.10 -12.33
N PRO A 349 -11.94 9.30 -13.15
CA PRO A 349 -11.41 8.24 -13.99
C PRO A 349 -10.94 7.02 -13.17
N GLU A 350 -10.31 7.28 -12.02
CA GLU A 350 -9.89 6.23 -11.09
C GLU A 350 -11.09 5.51 -10.48
N MET A 351 -12.12 6.27 -10.07
CA MET A 351 -13.31 5.70 -9.45
C MET A 351 -14.07 4.78 -10.40
N ILE A 352 -14.17 5.10 -11.69
CA ILE A 352 -14.76 4.23 -12.71
C ILE A 352 -13.99 2.91 -12.77
N LEU A 353 -12.65 2.96 -12.85
CA LEU A 353 -11.82 1.76 -12.88
C LEU A 353 -11.99 0.94 -11.60
N TRP A 354 -12.08 1.60 -10.45
CA TRP A 354 -12.28 0.95 -9.16
C TRP A 354 -13.64 0.25 -9.10
N TRP A 355 -14.73 0.92 -9.43
CA TRP A 355 -16.08 0.31 -9.43
C TRP A 355 -16.17 -0.86 -10.39
N MET A 356 -15.58 -0.75 -11.59
CA MET A 356 -15.53 -1.85 -12.57
C MET A 356 -14.68 -3.04 -12.07
N SER A 357 -13.67 -2.80 -11.26
CA SER A 357 -12.82 -3.86 -10.70
C SER A 357 -13.43 -4.58 -9.49
N PHE A 358 -14.48 -4.01 -8.89
CA PHE A 358 -15.07 -4.55 -7.66
C PHE A 358 -15.63 -5.98 -7.81
N PRO A 359 -16.32 -6.37 -8.90
CA PRO A 359 -16.71 -7.76 -9.12
C PRO A 359 -15.52 -8.74 -9.15
N LEU A 360 -14.37 -8.30 -9.69
CA LEU A 360 -13.14 -9.08 -9.69
C LEU A 360 -12.57 -9.24 -8.28
N LEU A 361 -12.65 -8.18 -7.46
CA LEU A 361 -12.28 -8.22 -6.05
C LEU A 361 -13.10 -9.28 -5.29
N VAL A 362 -14.43 -9.24 -5.46
CA VAL A 362 -15.34 -10.20 -4.80
C VAL A 362 -15.03 -11.64 -5.23
N LEU A 363 -14.83 -11.87 -6.53
CA LEU A 363 -14.48 -13.19 -7.06
C LEU A 363 -13.14 -13.68 -6.51
N GLY A 364 -12.12 -12.82 -6.51
CA GLY A 364 -10.78 -13.16 -6.03
C GLY A 364 -10.74 -13.39 -4.52
N LEU A 365 -11.46 -12.59 -3.73
CA LEU A 365 -11.62 -12.79 -2.29
C LEU A 365 -12.32 -14.12 -1.98
N TRP A 366 -13.45 -14.37 -2.64
CA TRP A 366 -14.20 -15.63 -2.48
C TRP A 366 -13.33 -16.85 -2.78
N TYR A 367 -12.61 -16.82 -3.92
CA TYR A 367 -11.70 -17.90 -4.30
C TYR A 367 -10.59 -18.09 -3.25
N SER A 368 -9.99 -17.00 -2.81
CA SER A 368 -8.88 -17.02 -1.86
C SER A 368 -9.31 -17.54 -0.48
N ILE A 369 -10.46 -17.10 0.00
CA ILE A 369 -11.03 -17.57 1.28
C ILE A 369 -11.38 -19.07 1.18
N LYS A 370 -12.02 -19.49 0.10
CA LYS A 370 -12.44 -20.89 -0.08
C LYS A 370 -11.27 -21.86 -0.20
N HIS A 371 -10.18 -21.47 -0.89
CA HIS A 371 -9.12 -22.41 -1.25
C HIS A 371 -7.79 -22.17 -0.53
N ARG A 372 -7.55 -20.94 0.02
CA ARG A 372 -6.27 -20.53 0.59
C ARG A 372 -6.37 -19.72 1.88
N LEU A 373 -7.48 -19.85 2.62
CA LEU A 373 -7.77 -19.03 3.80
C LEU A 373 -6.58 -18.89 4.77
N ARG A 374 -5.90 -20.01 5.06
CA ARG A 374 -4.74 -19.99 5.98
C ARG A 374 -3.59 -19.14 5.47
N GLN A 375 -3.34 -19.16 4.16
CA GLN A 375 -2.23 -18.39 3.55
C GLN A 375 -2.57 -16.91 3.45
N VAL A 376 -3.84 -16.57 3.14
CA VAL A 376 -4.28 -15.19 2.99
C VAL A 376 -4.73 -14.56 4.32
N SER A 377 -4.79 -15.34 5.42
CA SER A 377 -5.27 -14.86 6.73
C SER A 377 -4.60 -13.57 7.22
N PRO A 378 -3.27 -13.33 7.07
CA PRO A 378 -2.67 -12.06 7.50
C PRO A 378 -3.30 -10.86 6.81
N ILE A 379 -3.53 -10.97 5.51
CA ILE A 379 -4.15 -9.90 4.72
C ILE A 379 -5.61 -9.73 5.10
N ILE A 380 -6.37 -10.83 5.21
CA ILE A 380 -7.80 -10.78 5.53
C ILE A 380 -8.04 -10.17 6.90
N ILE A 381 -7.31 -10.62 7.94
CA ILE A 381 -7.45 -10.09 9.29
C ILE A 381 -7.13 -8.59 9.29
N PHE A 382 -5.98 -8.21 8.73
CA PHE A 382 -5.56 -6.82 8.68
C PHE A 382 -6.55 -5.94 7.93
N THR A 383 -6.91 -6.32 6.70
CA THR A 383 -7.81 -5.50 5.88
C THR A 383 -9.22 -5.41 6.46
N THR A 384 -9.73 -6.47 7.09
CA THR A 384 -11.03 -6.43 7.77
C THR A 384 -11.00 -5.48 8.96
N MET A 385 -9.98 -5.59 9.84
CA MET A 385 -9.85 -4.69 11.00
C MET A 385 -9.72 -3.23 10.56
N LEU A 386 -8.86 -2.95 9.57
CA LEU A 386 -8.65 -1.59 9.08
C LEU A 386 -9.89 -1.04 8.37
N THR A 387 -10.60 -1.86 7.60
CA THR A 387 -11.86 -1.47 6.94
C THR A 387 -12.93 -1.11 7.96
N LEU A 388 -13.13 -1.93 9.00
CA LEU A 388 -14.09 -1.66 10.07
C LEU A 388 -13.72 -0.38 10.85
N ALA A 389 -12.45 -0.22 11.19
CA ALA A 389 -11.97 0.97 11.87
C ALA A 389 -12.22 2.22 11.02
N TYR A 390 -11.83 2.22 9.75
CA TYR A 390 -12.06 3.36 8.87
C TYR A 390 -13.53 3.62 8.60
N SER A 391 -14.37 2.61 8.54
CA SER A 391 -15.82 2.77 8.43
C SER A 391 -16.41 3.51 9.63
N LEU A 392 -15.83 3.35 10.81
CA LEU A 392 -16.24 4.03 12.04
C LEU A 392 -15.64 5.44 12.16
N PHE A 393 -14.33 5.57 11.89
CA PHE A 393 -13.59 6.82 12.09
C PHE A 393 -13.85 7.88 11.03
N GLN A 394 -14.17 7.48 9.78
CA GLN A 394 -14.25 8.43 8.69
C GLN A 394 -15.54 9.27 8.73
N GLY A 395 -15.35 10.58 8.73
CA GLY A 395 -16.41 11.57 8.54
C GLY A 395 -16.22 12.42 7.29
N ASN A 396 -15.18 12.14 6.46
CA ASN A 396 -14.80 12.96 5.32
C ASN A 396 -14.45 12.11 4.10
N VAL A 397 -15.02 12.44 2.93
CA VAL A 397 -14.83 11.71 1.66
C VAL A 397 -13.37 11.77 1.20
N GLY A 398 -12.72 12.93 1.28
CA GLY A 398 -11.34 13.11 0.83
C GLY A 398 -10.36 12.27 1.67
N THR A 399 -10.56 12.24 2.97
CA THR A 399 -9.74 11.43 3.89
C THR A 399 -10.01 9.94 3.69
N ALA A 400 -11.26 9.53 3.50
CA ALA A 400 -11.63 8.14 3.19
C ALA A 400 -10.96 7.67 1.89
N TYR A 401 -11.00 8.49 0.83
CA TYR A 401 -10.33 8.23 -0.45
C TYR A 401 -8.81 8.05 -0.28
N ARG A 402 -8.15 8.94 0.47
CA ARG A 402 -6.71 8.84 0.77
C ARG A 402 -6.38 7.58 1.56
N GLN A 403 -7.12 7.29 2.62
CA GLN A 403 -6.84 6.16 3.50
C GLN A 403 -7.18 4.80 2.86
N ARG A 404 -8.09 4.76 1.89
CA ARG A 404 -8.34 3.57 1.07
C ARG A 404 -7.07 3.02 0.42
N SER A 405 -6.10 3.87 0.06
CA SER A 405 -4.84 3.47 -0.55
C SER A 405 -4.10 2.38 0.24
N GLN A 406 -4.26 2.34 1.56
CA GLN A 406 -3.66 1.33 2.45
C GLN A 406 -4.34 -0.05 2.34
N LEU A 407 -5.58 -0.09 1.86
CA LEU A 407 -6.33 -1.31 1.57
C LEU A 407 -6.10 -1.76 0.12
N LEU A 408 -6.05 -0.80 -0.82
CA LEU A 408 -5.94 -1.06 -2.25
C LEU A 408 -4.73 -1.93 -2.60
N VAL A 409 -3.60 -1.72 -1.93
CA VAL A 409 -2.37 -2.50 -2.16
C VAL A 409 -2.58 -4.00 -2.00
N PHE A 410 -3.47 -4.41 -1.10
CA PHE A 410 -3.83 -5.81 -0.89
C PHE A 410 -5.02 -6.24 -1.76
N TYR A 411 -6.00 -5.36 -1.96
CA TYR A 411 -7.16 -5.65 -2.81
C TYR A 411 -6.76 -5.90 -4.25
N PHE A 412 -5.72 -5.24 -4.76
CA PHE A 412 -5.20 -5.51 -6.10
C PHE A 412 -4.64 -6.92 -6.28
N ILE A 413 -4.19 -7.58 -5.21
CA ILE A 413 -3.83 -8.99 -5.27
C ILE A 413 -5.08 -9.83 -5.58
N PHE A 414 -6.19 -9.59 -4.88
CA PHE A 414 -7.44 -10.33 -5.09
C PHE A 414 -8.10 -9.97 -6.42
N ILE A 415 -8.06 -8.70 -6.85
CA ILE A 415 -8.51 -8.28 -8.18
C ILE A 415 -7.73 -9.02 -9.26
N ALA A 416 -6.41 -9.14 -9.12
CA ALA A 416 -5.59 -9.89 -10.05
C ALA A 416 -5.95 -11.38 -10.08
N VAL A 417 -6.25 -11.98 -8.92
CA VAL A 417 -6.74 -13.37 -8.84
C VAL A 417 -8.05 -13.52 -9.60
N GLY A 418 -9.05 -12.65 -9.34
CA GLY A 418 -10.35 -12.69 -10.01
C GLY A 418 -10.24 -12.53 -11.52
N ALA A 419 -9.42 -11.58 -11.97
CA ALA A 419 -9.17 -11.33 -13.39
C ALA A 419 -8.52 -12.55 -14.09
N ILE A 420 -7.51 -13.15 -13.47
CA ILE A 420 -6.81 -14.30 -14.06
C ILE A 420 -7.71 -15.54 -14.07
N ILE A 421 -8.52 -15.78 -13.04
CA ILE A 421 -9.51 -16.87 -13.06
C ILE A 421 -10.46 -16.73 -14.24
N LEU A 422 -11.01 -15.54 -14.49
CA LEU A 422 -11.91 -15.32 -15.64
C LEU A 422 -11.18 -15.51 -16.96
N LYS A 423 -9.95 -15.02 -17.06
CA LYS A 423 -9.12 -15.18 -18.26
C LYS A 423 -8.82 -16.65 -18.56
N GLU A 424 -8.36 -17.40 -17.56
CA GLU A 424 -8.05 -18.83 -17.69
C GLU A 424 -9.30 -19.64 -18.09
N ARG A 425 -10.45 -19.37 -17.47
CA ARG A 425 -11.72 -19.99 -17.89
C ARG A 425 -12.09 -19.68 -19.35
N ALA A 426 -11.83 -18.46 -19.80
CA ALA A 426 -12.10 -18.09 -21.19
C ALA A 426 -11.11 -18.76 -22.16
N GLU A 427 -9.83 -18.88 -21.79
CA GLU A 427 -8.80 -19.59 -22.56
C GLU A 427 -9.15 -21.10 -22.67
N ASP A 428 -9.57 -21.74 -21.58
CA ASP A 428 -9.99 -23.15 -21.56
C ASP A 428 -11.22 -23.40 -22.44
N ARG A 429 -12.24 -22.55 -22.36
CA ARG A 429 -13.42 -22.64 -23.24
C ARG A 429 -13.05 -22.56 -24.72
N ARG A 430 -12.17 -21.61 -25.08
CA ARG A 430 -11.68 -21.49 -26.48
C ARG A 430 -10.92 -22.72 -26.92
N ARG A 431 -10.05 -23.27 -26.05
CA ARG A 431 -9.30 -24.48 -26.32
C ARG A 431 -10.24 -25.70 -26.54
N GLN A 432 -11.23 -25.87 -25.67
CA GLN A 432 -12.25 -26.93 -25.84
C GLN A 432 -13.03 -26.80 -27.16
N GLN A 433 -13.43 -25.57 -27.52
CA GLN A 433 -14.11 -25.30 -28.78
C GLN A 433 -13.23 -25.61 -30.01
N GLN A 434 -11.92 -25.31 -29.90
CA GLN A 434 -10.99 -25.64 -30.99
C GLN A 434 -10.80 -27.16 -31.14
N LEU A 435 -10.65 -27.87 -30.04
CA LEU A 435 -10.53 -29.35 -30.05
C LEU A 435 -11.83 -29.98 -30.65
N ALA A 436 -13.00 -29.57 -30.21
CA ALA A 436 -14.25 -30.07 -30.74
C ALA A 436 -14.42 -29.80 -32.26
N LYS A 437 -13.95 -28.64 -32.76
CA LYS A 437 -13.94 -28.36 -34.20
C LYS A 437 -12.97 -29.25 -34.98
N GLN A 438 -11.80 -29.53 -34.40
CA GLN A 438 -10.82 -30.44 -35.03
C GLN A 438 -11.36 -31.87 -35.12
N GLU A 439 -11.94 -32.40 -34.04
CA GLU A 439 -12.55 -33.72 -34.00
C GLU A 439 -13.69 -33.84 -35.03
N LEU A 440 -14.54 -32.80 -35.15
CA LEU A 440 -15.63 -32.77 -36.15
C LEU A 440 -15.07 -32.79 -37.57
N ALA A 441 -14.01 -32.01 -37.85
CA ALA A 441 -13.37 -31.98 -39.16
C ALA A 441 -12.73 -33.34 -39.52
N GLU A 442 -12.09 -34.01 -38.59
CA GLU A 442 -11.51 -35.36 -38.77
C GLU A 442 -12.61 -36.40 -39.06
N LEU A 443 -13.71 -36.36 -38.30
CA LEU A 443 -14.87 -37.22 -38.52
C LEU A 443 -15.50 -36.99 -39.90
N GLN A 444 -15.62 -35.75 -40.36
CA GLN A 444 -16.09 -35.40 -41.68
C GLN A 444 -15.16 -35.91 -42.78
N ALA A 445 -13.85 -35.73 -42.62
CA ALA A 445 -12.85 -36.25 -43.55
C ALA A 445 -12.88 -37.79 -43.63
N ALA A 446 -12.97 -38.47 -42.49
CA ALA A 446 -13.09 -39.94 -42.44
C ALA A 446 -14.37 -40.44 -43.15
N ARG A 447 -15.51 -39.75 -42.97
CA ARG A 447 -16.75 -40.07 -43.67
C ARG A 447 -16.64 -39.90 -45.19
N VAL A 448 -15.96 -38.84 -45.65
CA VAL A 448 -15.73 -38.63 -47.10
C VAL A 448 -14.85 -39.73 -47.66
N VAL A 449 -13.80 -40.13 -46.98
CA VAL A 449 -12.92 -41.23 -47.40
C VAL A 449 -13.67 -42.56 -47.44
N ALA A 450 -14.48 -42.85 -46.40
CA ALA A 450 -15.30 -44.05 -46.36
C ALA A 450 -16.33 -44.12 -47.52
N ARG A 451 -17.00 -42.98 -47.82
CA ARG A 451 -17.91 -42.88 -48.96
C ARG A 451 -17.23 -43.11 -50.32
N ARG A 452 -16.00 -42.55 -50.48
CA ARG A 452 -15.21 -42.77 -51.71
C ARG A 452 -14.81 -44.24 -51.88
N LYS A 453 -14.40 -44.91 -50.80
CA LYS A 453 -14.10 -46.35 -50.87
C LYS A 453 -15.28 -47.20 -51.18
N ALA A 454 -16.48 -46.88 -50.66
CA ALA A 454 -17.72 -47.60 -50.96
C ALA A 454 -18.29 -47.34 -52.40
N ALA A 455 -17.86 -46.31 -53.10
CA ALA A 455 -18.27 -45.99 -54.46
C ALA A 455 -17.31 -46.57 -55.51
N ILE A 456 -16.19 -47.17 -55.15
CA ILE A 456 -15.16 -47.72 -56.02
C ILE A 456 -15.16 -49.28 -55.97
N GLY A 457 -15.77 -49.88 -54.94
CA GLY A 457 -16.00 -51.34 -54.87
C GLY A 457 -17.41 -51.71 -55.25
#